data_c0a2f4d3f5b54631654fc918a20eb47b
#
_entry.id   c0a2f4d3f5b54631654fc918a20eb47b
#
_cell.length_a   1.000
_cell.length_b   1.000
_cell.length_c   1.000
_cell.angle_alpha   90.00
_cell.angle_beta   90.00
_cell.angle_gamma   90.00
#
_symmetry.space_group_name_H-M   'P 1'
#
loop_
_entity.id
_entity.type
_entity.pdbx_description
1 polymer ?
#
loop_
_entity_poly.entity_id
_entity_poly.type
_entity_poly.pdbx_seq_one_letter_code
_entity_poly.pdbx_strand_id
1 'polypeptide(L)'
;MIRTENLKPYFAPFLWENQAHHKYILKEYIQLLILDYLTTTDFVKKIVFIGGTNLRLVKGIDRFSEDLDFDCKNLSNSEFLAMTDGIVEFLKRMGFEVETRDKPNDKLKAYRRNIYFPELLFKSGLSGYKQERFLIKIENQDQQTAYTSQMATIKGCGLFFMFPVPADDVLCAMKVSALLSRQKGRDFYDVMFLLPQTGPDFNFLEQQCGINNAFDLKKALLEMISTVDLKHKSKDFEHLVFNPLSIKRVTLFKKFIEEWEMERTD
;
A
#
# COMPACT_ATOMS: atom_id res chain seq x y z
N MET A 1 14.24 -15.43 16.89
CA MET A 1 13.25 -14.38 17.25
C MET A 1 13.85 -13.03 16.95
N ILE A 2 13.17 -12.19 16.15
CA ILE A 2 13.67 -10.85 15.80
C ILE A 2 13.54 -9.95 17.02
N ARG A 3 14.64 -9.35 17.44
CA ARG A 3 14.61 -8.26 18.42
C ARG A 3 14.29 -6.99 17.66
N THR A 4 13.19 -6.35 18.00
CA THR A 4 12.73 -5.12 17.35
C THR A 4 13.75 -3.99 17.41
N GLU A 5 14.58 -3.95 18.45
CA GLU A 5 15.70 -2.99 18.60
C GLU A 5 16.69 -3.04 17.42
N ASN A 6 16.84 -4.20 16.77
CA ASN A 6 17.71 -4.32 15.61
C ASN A 6 17.18 -3.55 14.38
N LEU A 7 15.92 -3.17 14.39
CA LEU A 7 15.30 -2.35 13.34
C LEU A 7 15.53 -0.85 13.54
N LYS A 8 15.87 -0.42 14.77
CA LYS A 8 16.06 0.98 15.11
C LYS A 8 16.99 1.76 14.16
N PRO A 9 18.14 1.21 13.73
CA PRO A 9 19.05 1.96 12.85
C PRO A 9 18.50 2.28 11.46
N TYR A 10 17.43 1.61 11.04
CA TYR A 10 16.84 1.77 9.71
C TYR A 10 15.68 2.77 9.65
N PHE A 11 15.25 3.29 10.81
CA PHE A 11 14.14 4.23 10.90
C PHE A 11 14.59 5.54 11.53
N ALA A 12 13.99 6.63 11.09
CA ALA A 12 14.27 7.95 11.68
C ALA A 12 13.98 7.95 13.20
N PRO A 13 14.80 8.60 14.03
CA PRO A 13 14.67 8.58 15.49
C PRO A 13 13.24 8.88 15.98
N PHE A 14 12.58 9.88 15.42
CA PHE A 14 11.22 10.27 15.81
C PHE A 14 10.16 9.20 15.56
N LEU A 15 10.37 8.30 14.57
CA LEU A 15 9.49 7.15 14.34
C LEU A 15 9.68 6.10 15.42
N TRP A 16 10.92 5.91 15.85
CA TRP A 16 11.25 4.94 16.88
C TRP A 16 10.83 5.40 18.29
N GLU A 17 10.88 6.68 18.57
CA GLU A 17 10.48 7.28 19.86
C GLU A 17 8.99 7.06 20.14
N ASN A 18 8.15 6.94 19.12
CA ASN A 18 6.74 6.66 19.27
C ASN A 18 6.48 5.14 19.32
N GLN A 19 6.24 4.62 20.52
CA GLN A 19 5.96 3.19 20.72
C GLN A 19 4.79 2.66 19.88
N ALA A 20 3.78 3.49 19.58
CA ALA A 20 2.66 3.07 18.72
C ALA A 20 3.10 2.74 17.29
N HIS A 21 4.24 3.24 16.84
CA HIS A 21 4.80 2.95 15.52
C HIS A 21 5.54 1.60 15.47
N HIS A 22 5.99 1.04 16.59
CA HIS A 22 6.84 -0.17 16.58
C HIS A 22 6.18 -1.37 15.90
N LYS A 23 4.87 -1.56 16.06
CA LYS A 23 4.14 -2.61 15.34
C LYS A 23 4.12 -2.41 13.83
N TYR A 24 4.08 -1.16 13.34
CA TYR A 24 4.13 -0.84 11.91
C TYR A 24 5.55 -0.95 11.37
N ILE A 25 6.56 -0.59 12.15
CA ILE A 25 7.98 -0.81 11.84
C ILE A 25 8.24 -2.31 11.65
N LEU A 26 7.77 -3.15 12.58
CA LEU A 26 7.88 -4.60 12.45
C LEU A 26 7.13 -5.12 11.22
N LYS A 27 5.95 -4.56 10.92
CA LYS A 27 5.16 -4.93 9.74
C LYS A 27 5.90 -4.57 8.44
N GLU A 28 6.44 -3.36 8.34
CA GLU A 28 7.22 -2.90 7.18
C GLU A 28 8.46 -3.79 6.95
N TYR A 29 9.14 -4.21 8.02
CA TYR A 29 10.25 -5.16 7.91
C TYR A 29 9.80 -6.51 7.32
N ILE A 30 8.69 -7.08 7.80
CA ILE A 30 8.20 -8.36 7.29
C ILE A 30 7.70 -8.21 5.83
N GLN A 31 7.10 -7.09 5.48
CA GLN A 31 6.71 -6.77 4.11
C GLN A 31 7.94 -6.74 3.19
N LEU A 32 9.04 -6.13 3.62
CA LEU A 32 10.30 -6.12 2.88
C LEU A 32 10.87 -7.53 2.70
N LEU A 33 10.85 -8.38 3.74
CA LEU A 33 11.27 -9.79 3.63
C LEU A 33 10.44 -10.57 2.61
N ILE A 34 9.11 -10.37 2.60
CA ILE A 34 8.22 -11.02 1.64
C ILE A 34 8.51 -10.57 0.21
N LEU A 35 8.69 -9.27 0.00
CA LEU A 35 9.00 -8.72 -1.32
C LEU A 35 10.35 -9.23 -1.83
N ASP A 36 11.39 -9.23 -0.98
CA ASP A 36 12.71 -9.76 -1.33
C ASP A 36 12.63 -11.25 -1.71
N TYR A 37 11.94 -12.06 -0.91
CA TYR A 37 11.69 -13.47 -1.24
C TYR A 37 11.00 -13.63 -2.60
N LEU A 38 9.96 -12.85 -2.89
CA LEU A 38 9.22 -12.94 -4.15
C LEU A 38 10.11 -12.68 -5.36
N THR A 39 11.16 -11.84 -5.23
CA THR A 39 12.12 -11.61 -6.34
C THR A 39 12.89 -12.86 -6.72
N THR A 40 13.01 -13.83 -5.83
CA THR A 40 13.70 -15.10 -6.07
C THR A 40 12.81 -16.16 -6.71
N THR A 41 11.54 -15.83 -6.99
CA THR A 41 10.52 -16.74 -7.54
C THR A 41 10.10 -16.33 -8.94
N ASP A 42 9.59 -17.27 -9.73
CA ASP A 42 9.02 -16.95 -11.05
C ASP A 42 7.72 -16.14 -10.97
N PHE A 43 7.07 -16.09 -9.81
CA PHE A 43 5.86 -15.30 -9.62
C PHE A 43 6.07 -13.80 -9.82
N VAL A 44 7.28 -13.28 -9.55
CA VAL A 44 7.63 -11.87 -9.75
C VAL A 44 7.36 -11.38 -11.17
N LYS A 45 7.44 -12.28 -12.18
CA LYS A 45 7.17 -11.97 -13.59
C LYS A 45 5.67 -11.76 -13.89
N LYS A 46 4.79 -12.19 -12.99
CA LYS A 46 3.32 -12.18 -13.15
C LYS A 46 2.62 -11.13 -12.28
N ILE A 47 3.35 -10.44 -11.42
CA ILE A 47 2.80 -9.48 -10.45
C ILE A 47 3.51 -8.14 -10.57
N VAL A 48 2.76 -7.07 -10.32
CA VAL A 48 3.27 -5.70 -10.26
C VAL A 48 2.90 -5.14 -8.88
N PHE A 49 3.88 -4.64 -8.15
CA PHE A 49 3.68 -4.13 -6.79
C PHE A 49 3.01 -2.76 -6.83
N ILE A 50 1.82 -2.66 -6.26
CA ILE A 50 0.97 -1.47 -6.24
C ILE A 50 0.57 -1.10 -4.81
N GLY A 51 -0.40 -0.24 -4.65
CA GLY A 51 -1.05 0.03 -3.37
C GLY A 51 -0.32 1.01 -2.45
N GLY A 52 -0.71 1.01 -1.18
CA GLY A 52 -0.17 1.94 -0.18
C GLY A 52 1.26 1.61 0.23
N THR A 53 1.63 0.34 0.24
CA THR A 53 2.97 -0.11 0.60
C THR A 53 3.98 0.20 -0.51
N ASN A 54 3.55 0.20 -1.79
CA ASN A 54 4.36 0.75 -2.87
C ASN A 54 4.66 2.25 -2.64
N LEU A 55 3.63 3.06 -2.33
CA LEU A 55 3.86 4.48 -2.02
C LEU A 55 4.84 4.67 -0.85
N ARG A 56 4.80 3.79 0.15
CA ARG A 56 5.70 3.86 1.30
C ARG A 56 7.13 3.46 0.93
N LEU A 57 7.32 2.32 0.29
CA LEU A 57 8.65 1.74 0.09
C LEU A 57 9.36 2.27 -1.15
N VAL A 58 8.62 2.68 -2.18
CA VAL A 58 9.18 3.16 -3.46
C VAL A 58 9.13 4.69 -3.56
N LYS A 59 8.02 5.31 -3.15
CA LYS A 59 7.82 6.77 -3.29
C LYS A 59 8.10 7.56 -2.01
N GLY A 60 8.25 6.90 -0.85
CA GLY A 60 8.64 7.54 0.40
C GLY A 60 7.53 8.36 1.06
N ILE A 61 6.26 8.05 0.84
CA ILE A 61 5.15 8.73 1.53
C ILE A 61 5.32 8.66 3.05
N ASP A 62 4.98 9.73 3.75
CA ASP A 62 5.17 9.91 5.19
C ASP A 62 4.06 9.25 6.04
N ARG A 63 3.70 8.02 5.67
CA ARG A 63 2.79 7.13 6.41
C ARG A 63 3.15 5.67 6.25
N PHE A 64 2.85 4.87 7.25
CA PHE A 64 2.90 3.40 7.15
C PHE A 64 1.79 2.85 6.26
N SER A 65 1.98 1.61 5.83
CA SER A 65 0.98 0.83 5.12
C SER A 65 0.95 -0.61 5.65
N GLU A 66 -0.20 -1.27 5.56
CA GLU A 66 -0.41 -2.51 6.28
C GLU A 66 -0.46 -3.75 5.38
N ASP A 67 -0.90 -3.59 4.14
CA ASP A 67 -1.18 -4.67 3.21
C ASP A 67 -0.13 -4.71 2.09
N LEU A 68 0.03 -5.85 1.44
CA LEU A 68 0.77 -6.00 0.19
C LEU A 68 -0.22 -6.19 -0.95
N ASP A 69 -0.28 -5.20 -1.83
CA ASP A 69 -1.20 -5.18 -2.96
C ASP A 69 -0.41 -5.40 -4.27
N PHE A 70 -0.90 -6.30 -5.11
CA PHE A 70 -0.33 -6.56 -6.42
C PHE A 70 -1.39 -6.49 -7.51
N ASP A 71 -1.03 -5.93 -8.65
CA ASP A 71 -1.73 -6.16 -9.91
C ASP A 71 -1.19 -7.44 -10.53
N CYS A 72 -2.06 -8.28 -11.06
CA CYS A 72 -1.67 -9.55 -11.63
C CYS A 72 -2.04 -9.63 -13.11
N LYS A 73 -1.09 -10.16 -13.88
CA LYS A 73 -1.30 -10.47 -15.30
C LYS A 73 -1.36 -11.99 -15.46
N ASN A 74 -2.57 -12.51 -15.74
CA ASN A 74 -2.78 -13.95 -15.99
C ASN A 74 -2.30 -14.85 -14.84
N LEU A 75 -2.53 -14.46 -13.59
CA LEU A 75 -2.27 -15.29 -12.42
C LEU A 75 -3.55 -16.03 -12.02
N SER A 76 -3.55 -17.36 -12.07
CA SER A 76 -4.67 -18.18 -11.63
C SER A 76 -4.76 -18.22 -10.10
N ASN A 77 -5.93 -18.61 -9.57
CA ASN A 77 -6.10 -18.80 -8.13
C ASN A 77 -5.13 -19.85 -7.55
N SER A 78 -4.89 -20.93 -8.28
CA SER A 78 -3.94 -21.98 -7.85
C SER A 78 -2.49 -21.45 -7.78
N GLU A 79 -2.09 -20.61 -8.73
CA GLU A 79 -0.78 -19.96 -8.70
C GLU A 79 -0.67 -18.93 -7.57
N PHE A 80 -1.75 -18.17 -7.31
CA PHE A 80 -1.79 -17.26 -6.16
C PHE A 80 -1.64 -18.01 -4.83
N LEU A 81 -2.33 -19.15 -4.68
CA LEU A 81 -2.19 -20.00 -3.50
C LEU A 81 -0.76 -20.56 -3.39
N ALA A 82 -0.20 -21.09 -4.47
CA ALA A 82 1.19 -21.59 -4.48
C ALA A 82 2.21 -20.49 -4.12
N MET A 83 2.05 -19.29 -4.66
CA MET A 83 2.87 -18.12 -4.32
C MET A 83 2.80 -17.81 -2.82
N THR A 84 1.60 -17.73 -2.28
CA THR A 84 1.40 -17.36 -0.87
C THR A 84 1.75 -18.49 0.10
N ASP A 85 1.62 -19.75 -0.28
CA ASP A 85 2.13 -20.90 0.47
C ASP A 85 3.66 -20.88 0.52
N GLY A 86 4.33 -20.53 -0.59
CA GLY A 86 5.76 -20.32 -0.63
C GLY A 86 6.22 -19.20 0.33
N ILE A 87 5.48 -18.10 0.42
CA ILE A 87 5.74 -17.03 1.40
C ILE A 87 5.62 -17.56 2.84
N VAL A 88 4.59 -18.33 3.14
CA VAL A 88 4.37 -18.92 4.48
C VAL A 88 5.55 -19.82 4.86
N GLU A 89 5.97 -20.71 3.97
CA GLU A 89 7.11 -21.59 4.22
C GLU A 89 8.44 -20.83 4.35
N PHE A 90 8.63 -19.77 3.57
CA PHE A 90 9.78 -18.88 3.73
C PHE A 90 9.79 -18.21 5.11
N LEU A 91 8.67 -17.64 5.55
CA LEU A 91 8.57 -16.99 6.86
C LEU A 91 8.80 -17.98 8.02
N LYS A 92 8.30 -19.22 7.91
CA LYS A 92 8.58 -20.29 8.89
C LYS A 92 10.09 -20.60 8.96
N ARG A 93 10.76 -20.71 7.81
CA ARG A 93 12.23 -20.91 7.78
C ARG A 93 13.00 -19.75 8.38
N MET A 94 12.47 -18.51 8.29
CA MET A 94 13.02 -17.34 8.97
C MET A 94 12.76 -17.32 10.48
N GLY A 95 12.05 -18.32 11.02
CA GLY A 95 11.76 -18.48 12.44
C GLY A 95 10.49 -17.77 12.92
N PHE A 96 9.60 -17.36 12.00
CA PHE A 96 8.29 -16.86 12.39
C PHE A 96 7.29 -18.00 12.59
N GLU A 97 6.47 -17.88 13.60
CA GLU A 97 5.24 -18.67 13.70
C GLU A 97 4.18 -17.98 12.85
N VAL A 98 3.66 -18.69 11.85
CA VAL A 98 2.66 -18.13 10.90
C VAL A 98 1.55 -19.12 10.63
N GLU A 99 0.34 -18.59 10.47
CA GLU A 99 -0.89 -19.30 10.09
C GLU A 99 -1.58 -18.56 8.97
N THR A 100 -2.28 -19.30 8.11
CA THR A 100 -3.20 -18.72 7.13
C THR A 100 -4.64 -18.92 7.58
N ARG A 101 -5.45 -17.89 7.44
CA ARG A 101 -6.88 -17.95 7.76
C ARG A 101 -7.66 -17.30 6.62
N ASP A 102 -7.99 -18.10 5.63
CA ASP A 102 -8.73 -17.62 4.49
C ASP A 102 -10.23 -17.87 4.73
N LYS A 103 -11.03 -16.84 4.45
CA LYS A 103 -12.49 -17.00 4.35
C LYS A 103 -12.82 -16.93 2.88
N PRO A 104 -13.37 -18.01 2.30
CA PRO A 104 -13.89 -17.96 0.95
C PRO A 104 -14.91 -16.82 0.83
N ASN A 105 -14.75 -15.99 -0.17
CA ASN A 105 -15.70 -14.93 -0.46
C ASN A 105 -15.85 -14.82 -1.98
N ASP A 106 -16.84 -15.49 -2.52
CA ASP A 106 -17.14 -15.56 -3.96
C ASP A 106 -17.50 -14.19 -4.58
N LYS A 107 -17.72 -13.16 -3.73
CA LYS A 107 -18.02 -11.79 -4.19
C LYS A 107 -16.76 -10.94 -4.42
N LEU A 108 -15.57 -11.43 -4.01
CA LEU A 108 -14.34 -10.70 -4.19
C LEU A 108 -13.76 -10.95 -5.59
N LYS A 109 -13.55 -9.89 -6.34
CA LYS A 109 -12.82 -9.92 -7.61
C LYS A 109 -11.30 -10.09 -7.42
N ALA A 110 -10.80 -9.93 -6.20
CA ALA A 110 -9.39 -10.04 -5.84
C ALA A 110 -9.12 -11.35 -5.09
N TYR A 111 -8.00 -11.98 -5.40
CA TYR A 111 -7.44 -13.04 -4.55
C TYR A 111 -6.89 -12.41 -3.28
N ARG A 112 -7.19 -13.03 -2.13
CA ARG A 112 -6.77 -12.50 -0.82
C ARG A 112 -6.26 -13.61 0.07
N ARG A 113 -5.11 -13.38 0.71
CA ARG A 113 -4.55 -14.24 1.73
C ARG A 113 -4.20 -13.44 2.98
N ASN A 114 -4.62 -13.93 4.14
CA ASN A 114 -4.25 -13.35 5.43
C ASN A 114 -3.20 -14.24 6.09
N ILE A 115 -2.01 -13.71 6.29
CA ILE A 115 -0.91 -14.38 7.00
C ILE A 115 -0.89 -13.81 8.41
N TYR A 116 -1.28 -14.63 9.39
CA TYR A 116 -1.30 -14.30 10.81
C TYR A 116 0.00 -14.73 11.47
N PHE A 117 0.42 -13.94 12.42
CA PHE A 117 1.60 -14.18 13.24
C PHE A 117 1.18 -14.33 14.71
N PRO A 118 0.87 -15.55 15.18
CA PRO A 118 0.41 -15.77 16.55
C PRO A 118 1.42 -15.26 17.56
N GLU A 119 0.92 -14.54 18.57
CA GLU A 119 1.70 -14.02 19.68
C GLU A 119 2.93 -13.15 19.31
N LEU A 120 3.11 -12.75 18.04
CA LEU A 120 4.32 -12.06 17.62
C LEU A 120 4.55 -10.75 18.37
N LEU A 121 3.50 -9.94 18.54
CA LEU A 121 3.61 -8.67 19.27
C LEU A 121 3.96 -8.89 20.74
N PHE A 122 3.39 -9.91 21.39
CA PHE A 122 3.70 -10.26 22.76
C PHE A 122 5.14 -10.77 22.92
N LYS A 123 5.56 -11.70 22.06
CA LYS A 123 6.93 -12.26 22.07
C LYS A 123 8.00 -11.21 21.74
N SER A 124 7.62 -10.17 20.99
CA SER A 124 8.50 -9.03 20.65
C SER A 124 8.47 -7.91 21.70
N GLY A 125 7.70 -8.05 22.78
CA GLY A 125 7.56 -7.01 23.81
C GLY A 125 6.77 -5.78 23.37
N LEU A 126 6.05 -5.85 22.25
CA LEU A 126 5.28 -4.73 21.68
C LEU A 126 3.82 -4.71 22.17
N SER A 127 3.37 -5.76 22.87
CA SER A 127 2.04 -5.86 23.46
C SER A 127 2.07 -6.64 24.75
N GLY A 128 1.24 -6.23 25.72
CA GLY A 128 0.96 -7.01 26.92
C GLY A 128 -0.02 -8.16 26.69
N TYR A 129 -0.66 -8.24 25.53
CA TYR A 129 -1.70 -9.20 25.23
C TYR A 129 -1.22 -10.26 24.24
N LYS A 130 -1.19 -11.55 24.65
CA LYS A 130 -0.78 -12.65 23.77
C LYS A 130 -1.64 -12.77 22.51
N GLN A 131 -2.93 -12.48 22.63
CA GLN A 131 -3.90 -12.63 21.52
C GLN A 131 -4.02 -11.39 20.64
N GLU A 132 -3.21 -10.34 20.86
CA GLU A 132 -3.24 -9.19 19.97
C GLU A 132 -2.90 -9.61 18.54
N ARG A 133 -3.81 -9.26 17.63
CA ARG A 133 -3.72 -9.73 16.24
C ARG A 133 -2.64 -8.96 15.50
N PHE A 134 -1.73 -9.72 14.89
CA PHE A 134 -0.79 -9.20 13.92
C PHE A 134 -0.91 -10.03 12.64
N LEU A 135 -1.13 -9.36 11.53
CA LEU A 135 -1.26 -10.01 10.23
C LEU A 135 -0.72 -9.13 9.11
N ILE A 136 -0.31 -9.79 8.04
CA ILE A 136 -0.07 -9.16 6.73
C ILE A 136 -1.09 -9.75 5.77
N LYS A 137 -1.81 -8.86 5.10
CA LYS A 137 -2.75 -9.23 4.06
C LYS A 137 -2.06 -9.09 2.70
N ILE A 138 -2.17 -10.10 1.88
CA ILE A 138 -1.72 -10.10 0.48
C ILE A 138 -2.96 -10.09 -0.39
N GLU A 139 -3.08 -9.07 -1.22
CA GLU A 139 -4.17 -8.94 -2.19
C GLU A 139 -3.58 -8.91 -3.60
N ASN A 140 -4.21 -9.63 -4.50
CA ASN A 140 -3.84 -9.68 -5.89
C ASN A 140 -5.09 -9.54 -6.76
N GLN A 141 -5.13 -8.51 -7.60
CA GLN A 141 -6.28 -8.22 -8.45
C GLN A 141 -5.79 -7.78 -9.82
N ASP A 142 -6.34 -8.39 -10.88
CA ASP A 142 -6.14 -7.91 -12.24
C ASP A 142 -6.89 -6.57 -12.41
N GLN A 143 -6.15 -5.51 -12.72
CA GLN A 143 -6.72 -4.18 -12.98
C GLN A 143 -7.44 -4.11 -14.33
N GLN A 144 -7.32 -5.14 -15.17
CA GLN A 144 -7.95 -5.24 -16.49
C GLN A 144 -7.62 -4.06 -17.43
N THR A 145 -6.53 -3.35 -17.13
CA THR A 145 -6.03 -2.22 -17.91
C THR A 145 -4.60 -2.48 -18.30
N ALA A 146 -4.30 -2.35 -19.59
CA ALA A 146 -2.94 -2.55 -20.08
C ALA A 146 -2.07 -1.31 -19.79
N TYR A 147 -0.94 -1.52 -19.16
CA TYR A 147 0.10 -0.52 -18.93
C TYR A 147 1.48 -1.17 -18.90
N THR A 148 2.52 -0.38 -19.03
CA THR A 148 3.90 -0.84 -18.93
C THR A 148 4.38 -0.76 -17.48
N SER A 149 4.90 -1.86 -16.95
CA SER A 149 5.59 -1.88 -15.67
C SER A 149 7.07 -1.57 -15.84
N GLN A 150 7.67 -0.99 -14.81
CA GLN A 150 9.11 -0.70 -14.73
C GLN A 150 9.71 -1.33 -13.48
N MET A 151 11.03 -1.50 -13.45
CA MET A 151 11.73 -2.01 -12.26
C MET A 151 12.07 -0.85 -11.33
N ALA A 152 11.63 -0.93 -10.07
CA ALA A 152 12.01 0.01 -9.03
C ALA A 152 12.95 -0.65 -8.03
N THR A 153 13.94 0.11 -7.56
CA THR A 153 14.81 -0.32 -6.46
C THR A 153 14.12 -0.08 -5.12
N ILE A 154 14.03 -1.13 -4.30
CA ILE A 154 13.52 -1.07 -2.93
C ILE A 154 14.66 -1.28 -1.96
N LYS A 155 14.78 -0.37 -0.98
CA LYS A 155 15.78 -0.40 0.09
C LYS A 155 15.10 -0.28 1.44
N GLY A 156 15.48 -1.11 2.39
CA GLY A 156 14.99 -0.97 3.77
C GLY A 156 15.47 -2.12 4.65
N CYS A 157 15.70 -1.84 5.92
CA CYS A 157 16.08 -2.83 6.92
C CYS A 157 17.26 -3.74 6.51
N GLY A 158 18.25 -3.20 5.79
CA GLY A 158 19.41 -3.96 5.30
C GLY A 158 19.18 -4.74 4.00
N LEU A 159 17.96 -4.71 3.44
CA LEU A 159 17.61 -5.35 2.18
C LEU A 159 17.77 -4.36 1.01
N PHE A 160 18.09 -4.90 -0.16
CA PHE A 160 18.24 -4.16 -1.43
C PHE A 160 17.87 -5.08 -2.58
N PHE A 161 16.79 -4.79 -3.28
CA PHE A 161 16.30 -5.59 -4.40
C PHE A 161 15.52 -4.73 -5.40
N MET A 162 15.24 -5.28 -6.57
CA MET A 162 14.40 -4.65 -7.59
C MET A 162 13.07 -5.38 -7.71
N PHE A 163 11.98 -4.61 -7.88
CA PHE A 163 10.64 -5.18 -8.02
C PHE A 163 9.85 -4.48 -9.14
N PRO A 164 8.99 -5.20 -9.90
CA PRO A 164 8.13 -4.58 -10.90
C PRO A 164 7.09 -3.67 -10.25
N VAL A 165 6.99 -2.43 -10.72
CA VAL A 165 6.03 -1.43 -10.27
C VAL A 165 5.38 -0.73 -11.49
N PRO A 166 4.20 -0.12 -11.38
CA PRO A 166 3.67 0.73 -12.43
C PRO A 166 4.51 2.01 -12.58
N ALA A 167 4.43 2.66 -13.73
CA ALA A 167 4.90 4.03 -13.89
C ALA A 167 4.14 4.98 -12.95
N ASP A 168 4.70 6.15 -12.67
CA ASP A 168 4.19 7.06 -11.64
C ASP A 168 2.80 7.60 -11.97
N ASP A 169 2.56 7.94 -13.22
CA ASP A 169 1.28 8.39 -13.76
C ASP A 169 0.19 7.31 -13.64
N VAL A 170 0.53 6.06 -13.95
CA VAL A 170 -0.37 4.91 -13.77
C VAL A 170 -0.67 4.68 -12.28
N LEU A 171 0.34 4.76 -11.40
CA LEU A 171 0.13 4.63 -9.96
C LEU A 171 -0.76 5.77 -9.43
N CYS A 172 -0.58 6.99 -9.94
CA CYS A 172 -1.44 8.13 -9.64
C CYS A 172 -2.88 7.87 -10.08
N ALA A 173 -3.08 7.39 -11.30
CA ALA A 173 -4.39 7.04 -11.84
C ALA A 173 -5.08 5.94 -11.01
N MET A 174 -4.36 4.90 -10.59
CA MET A 174 -4.87 3.87 -9.67
C MET A 174 -5.35 4.48 -8.34
N LYS A 175 -4.62 5.45 -7.77
CA LYS A 175 -5.00 6.11 -6.53
C LYS A 175 -6.19 7.04 -6.69
N VAL A 176 -6.28 7.74 -7.80
CA VAL A 176 -7.45 8.56 -8.16
C VAL A 176 -8.69 7.69 -8.33
N SER A 177 -8.60 6.60 -9.09
CA SER A 177 -9.71 5.64 -9.27
C SER A 177 -10.18 5.06 -7.93
N ALA A 178 -9.23 4.68 -7.05
CA ALA A 178 -9.54 4.20 -5.71
C ALA A 178 -10.22 5.27 -4.85
N LEU A 179 -9.80 6.54 -4.93
CA LEU A 179 -10.42 7.66 -4.24
C LEU A 179 -11.86 7.87 -4.69
N LEU A 180 -12.11 7.90 -6.00
CA LEU A 180 -13.46 8.09 -6.55
C LEU A 180 -14.41 6.95 -6.16
N SER A 181 -13.89 5.71 -6.04
CA SER A 181 -14.73 4.53 -5.77
C SER A 181 -15.02 4.29 -4.30
N ARG A 182 -14.07 4.53 -3.37
CA ARG A 182 -14.21 4.10 -1.95
C ARG A 182 -14.04 5.20 -0.90
N GLN A 183 -13.47 6.35 -1.26
CA GLN A 183 -13.41 7.59 -0.44
C GLN A 183 -12.87 7.37 0.99
N LYS A 184 -11.84 6.54 1.18
CA LYS A 184 -11.17 6.38 2.48
C LYS A 184 -10.23 7.56 2.73
N GLY A 185 -10.04 7.95 4.00
CA GLY A 185 -9.20 9.08 4.37
C GLY A 185 -7.79 9.01 3.79
N ARG A 186 -7.18 7.82 3.79
CA ARG A 186 -5.87 7.59 3.18
C ARG A 186 -5.82 7.80 1.67
N ASP A 187 -6.96 7.61 0.96
CA ASP A 187 -6.98 7.80 -0.50
C ASP A 187 -6.86 9.28 -0.86
N PHE A 188 -7.47 10.19 -0.08
CA PHE A 188 -7.25 11.63 -0.21
C PHE A 188 -5.79 12.00 0.02
N TYR A 189 -5.18 11.42 1.05
CA TYR A 189 -3.79 11.69 1.40
C TYR A 189 -2.83 11.22 0.30
N ASP A 190 -3.06 10.02 -0.24
CA ASP A 190 -2.26 9.43 -1.31
C ASP A 190 -2.35 10.25 -2.60
N VAL A 191 -3.56 10.72 -2.97
CA VAL A 191 -3.76 11.57 -4.15
C VAL A 191 -3.09 12.93 -3.97
N MET A 192 -3.21 13.57 -2.79
CA MET A 192 -2.50 14.82 -2.50
C MET A 192 -0.97 14.67 -2.54
N PHE A 193 -0.46 13.48 -2.25
CA PHE A 193 0.96 13.20 -2.35
C PHE A 193 1.41 13.04 -3.81
N LEU A 194 0.63 12.36 -4.64
CA LEU A 194 1.03 12.03 -6.03
C LEU A 194 0.76 13.15 -7.03
N LEU A 195 -0.41 13.77 -7.01
CA LEU A 195 -0.82 14.76 -8.03
C LEU A 195 0.17 15.91 -8.24
N PRO A 196 0.89 16.42 -7.21
CA PRO A 196 1.91 17.46 -7.42
C PRO A 196 3.21 16.93 -8.04
N GLN A 197 3.40 15.60 -8.06
CA GLN A 197 4.64 14.98 -8.53
C GLN A 197 4.49 14.44 -9.94
N THR A 198 3.27 14.03 -10.31
CA THR A 198 2.96 13.45 -11.61
C THR A 198 1.48 13.62 -11.92
N GLY A 199 1.14 13.86 -13.19
CA GLY A 199 -0.25 13.75 -13.65
C GLY A 199 -0.70 12.29 -13.65
N PRO A 200 -2.01 12.00 -13.58
CA PRO A 200 -2.53 10.65 -13.76
C PRO A 200 -2.51 10.22 -15.23
N ASP A 201 -2.29 8.94 -15.49
CA ASP A 201 -2.50 8.34 -16.80
C ASP A 201 -4.00 8.39 -17.15
N PHE A 202 -4.36 9.20 -18.15
CA PHE A 202 -5.76 9.36 -18.55
C PHE A 202 -6.30 8.16 -19.36
N ASN A 203 -5.44 7.37 -20.02
CA ASN A 203 -5.89 6.14 -20.67
C ASN A 203 -6.34 5.11 -19.61
N PHE A 204 -5.60 5.05 -18.50
CA PHE A 204 -5.99 4.22 -17.36
C PHE A 204 -7.30 4.71 -16.73
N LEU A 205 -7.44 6.03 -16.48
CA LEU A 205 -8.64 6.61 -15.89
C LEU A 205 -9.87 6.48 -16.79
N GLU A 206 -9.70 6.60 -18.10
CA GLU A 206 -10.80 6.41 -19.05
C GLU A 206 -11.37 4.98 -18.96
N GLN A 207 -10.50 3.97 -18.90
CA GLN A 207 -10.93 2.58 -18.80
C GLN A 207 -11.55 2.25 -17.45
N GLN A 208 -11.08 2.86 -16.35
CA GLN A 208 -11.55 2.55 -14.99
C GLN A 208 -12.76 3.37 -14.55
N CYS A 209 -12.87 4.62 -14.95
CA CYS A 209 -13.90 5.56 -14.49
C CYS A 209 -14.44 6.53 -15.54
N GLY A 210 -14.08 6.36 -16.83
CA GLY A 210 -14.62 7.18 -17.92
C GLY A 210 -14.09 8.62 -17.92
N ILE A 211 -12.93 8.88 -17.32
CA ILE A 211 -12.32 10.21 -17.22
C ILE A 211 -11.08 10.25 -18.11
N ASN A 212 -11.06 11.10 -19.13
CA ASN A 212 -9.99 11.14 -20.13
C ASN A 212 -9.22 12.46 -20.20
N ASN A 213 -9.51 13.40 -19.30
CA ASN A 213 -8.81 14.69 -19.26
C ASN A 213 -8.85 15.34 -17.87
N ALA A 214 -8.00 16.35 -17.66
CA ALA A 214 -7.84 17.02 -16.38
C ALA A 214 -9.10 17.81 -15.94
N PHE A 215 -9.85 18.37 -16.89
CA PHE A 215 -11.05 19.13 -16.58
C PHE A 215 -12.14 18.22 -15.99
N ASP A 216 -12.41 17.08 -16.63
CA ASP A 216 -13.39 16.11 -16.15
C ASP A 216 -12.95 15.48 -14.83
N LEU A 217 -11.65 15.24 -14.65
CA LEU A 217 -11.10 14.76 -13.38
C LEU A 217 -11.33 15.77 -12.25
N LYS A 218 -10.97 17.03 -12.47
CA LYS A 218 -11.17 18.10 -11.48
C LYS A 218 -12.66 18.23 -11.10
N LYS A 219 -13.53 18.20 -12.10
CA LYS A 219 -14.98 18.23 -11.91
C LYS A 219 -15.46 17.05 -11.05
N ALA A 220 -15.10 15.83 -11.42
CA ALA A 220 -15.49 14.62 -10.69
C ALA A 220 -15.00 14.64 -9.22
N LEU A 221 -13.77 15.09 -8.98
CA LEU A 221 -13.22 15.20 -7.63
C LEU A 221 -13.97 16.27 -6.80
N LEU A 222 -14.31 17.43 -7.38
CA LEU A 222 -15.06 18.48 -6.69
C LEU A 222 -16.50 18.06 -6.39
N GLU A 223 -17.16 17.35 -7.31
CA GLU A 223 -18.50 16.78 -7.10
C GLU A 223 -18.47 15.75 -5.96
N MET A 224 -17.52 14.81 -5.98
CA MET A 224 -17.35 13.82 -4.92
C MET A 224 -17.11 14.47 -3.55
N ILE A 225 -16.24 15.49 -3.46
CA ILE A 225 -15.91 16.17 -2.20
C ILE A 225 -17.15 16.87 -1.61
N SER A 226 -18.10 17.33 -2.42
CA SER A 226 -19.29 18.05 -1.94
C SER A 226 -20.14 17.20 -0.98
N THR A 227 -20.01 15.88 -1.03
CA THR A 227 -20.78 14.92 -0.22
C THR A 227 -19.97 14.27 0.91
N VAL A 228 -18.67 14.60 1.05
CA VAL A 228 -17.75 13.92 1.96
C VAL A 228 -17.39 14.79 3.17
N ASP A 229 -17.53 14.24 4.37
CA ASP A 229 -16.96 14.85 5.59
C ASP A 229 -15.45 14.57 5.68
N LEU A 230 -14.65 15.50 5.16
CA LEU A 230 -13.18 15.41 5.16
C LEU A 230 -12.59 15.40 6.59
N LYS A 231 -13.26 16.01 7.58
CA LYS A 231 -12.80 15.98 8.98
C LYS A 231 -12.96 14.59 9.58
N HIS A 232 -14.05 13.90 9.25
CA HIS A 232 -14.24 12.52 9.67
C HIS A 232 -13.22 11.60 8.95
N LYS A 233 -13.08 11.75 7.63
CA LYS A 233 -12.14 10.97 6.82
C LYS A 233 -10.69 11.15 7.25
N SER A 234 -10.29 12.34 7.70
CA SER A 234 -8.92 12.57 8.16
C SER A 234 -8.52 11.68 9.34
N LYS A 235 -9.47 11.27 10.18
CA LYS A 235 -9.22 10.43 11.36
C LYS A 235 -9.08 8.94 11.04
N ASP A 236 -9.56 8.48 9.89
CA ASP A 236 -9.63 7.05 9.55
C ASP A 236 -8.25 6.35 9.56
N PHE A 237 -7.16 7.08 9.35
CA PHE A 237 -5.81 6.54 9.20
C PHE A 237 -4.76 7.28 10.04
N GLU A 238 -5.19 8.04 11.05
CA GLU A 238 -4.31 8.82 11.94
C GLU A 238 -3.18 7.98 12.53
N HIS A 239 -3.48 6.74 12.87
CA HIS A 239 -2.53 5.79 13.44
C HIS A 239 -1.41 5.36 12.46
N LEU A 240 -1.52 5.66 11.18
CA LEU A 240 -0.53 5.31 10.16
C LEU A 240 0.42 6.44 9.83
N VAL A 241 0.05 7.71 10.04
CA VAL A 241 0.89 8.84 9.65
C VAL A 241 2.06 9.04 10.62
N PHE A 242 3.18 9.49 10.09
CA PHE A 242 4.38 9.73 10.90
C PHE A 242 4.23 10.96 11.80
N ASN A 243 3.60 12.00 11.30
CA ASN A 243 3.27 13.20 12.04
C ASN A 243 1.75 13.40 12.08
N PRO A 244 1.10 13.33 13.25
CA PRO A 244 -0.35 13.55 13.37
C PRO A 244 -0.85 14.86 12.76
N LEU A 245 -0.01 15.90 12.69
CA LEU A 245 -0.38 17.16 12.07
C LEU A 245 -0.58 17.04 10.55
N SER A 246 0.07 16.07 9.90
CA SER A 246 -0.07 15.82 8.46
C SER A 246 -1.50 15.42 8.05
N ILE A 247 -2.30 14.88 8.98
CA ILE A 247 -3.71 14.53 8.75
C ILE A 247 -4.54 15.74 8.33
N LYS A 248 -4.19 16.92 8.85
CA LYS A 248 -4.88 18.18 8.50
C LYS A 248 -4.84 18.46 7.00
N ARG A 249 -3.86 17.92 6.25
CA ARG A 249 -3.80 18.03 4.79
C ARG A 249 -5.09 17.54 4.14
N VAL A 250 -5.68 16.44 4.63
CA VAL A 250 -6.94 15.90 4.07
C VAL A 250 -8.09 16.92 4.15
N THR A 251 -8.14 17.72 5.20
CA THR A 251 -9.19 18.76 5.33
C THR A 251 -9.02 19.90 4.32
N LEU A 252 -7.83 20.03 3.72
CA LEU A 252 -7.51 21.01 2.69
C LEU A 252 -7.73 20.47 1.26
N PHE A 253 -8.17 19.22 1.12
CA PHE A 253 -8.26 18.54 -0.19
C PHE A 253 -9.10 19.33 -1.19
N LYS A 254 -10.22 19.91 -0.76
CA LYS A 254 -11.07 20.74 -1.64
C LYS A 254 -10.28 21.91 -2.23
N LYS A 255 -9.62 22.70 -1.36
CA LYS A 255 -8.80 23.83 -1.78
C LYS A 255 -7.65 23.39 -2.68
N PHE A 256 -7.00 22.28 -2.34
CA PHE A 256 -5.94 21.69 -3.17
C PHE A 256 -6.43 21.37 -4.59
N ILE A 257 -7.61 20.77 -4.75
CA ILE A 257 -8.16 20.47 -6.09
C ILE A 257 -8.61 21.73 -6.82
N GLU A 258 -9.17 22.73 -6.13
CA GLU A 258 -9.54 24.01 -6.72
C GLU A 258 -8.32 24.74 -7.33
N GLU A 259 -7.16 24.67 -6.65
CA GLU A 259 -5.90 25.27 -7.06
C GLU A 259 -5.06 24.37 -7.98
N TRP A 260 -5.39 23.07 -8.08
CA TRP A 260 -4.63 22.13 -8.91
C TRP A 260 -4.75 22.47 -10.40
N GLU A 261 -3.62 22.72 -11.01
CA GLU A 261 -3.45 22.87 -12.45
C GLU A 261 -2.51 21.76 -12.93
N MET A 262 -2.91 21.06 -13.96
CA MET A 262 -2.03 20.10 -14.60
C MET A 262 -1.04 20.89 -15.46
N GLU A 263 0.26 20.85 -15.13
CA GLU A 263 1.27 21.42 -16.00
C GLU A 263 1.12 20.79 -17.40
N ARG A 264 0.97 21.62 -18.40
CA ARG A 264 0.99 21.15 -19.79
C ARG A 264 2.42 20.64 -20.04
N THR A 265 2.58 19.32 -20.09
CA THR A 265 3.75 18.74 -20.74
C THR A 265 3.65 19.08 -22.21
N ASP A 266 4.39 20.10 -22.66
CA ASP A 266 4.59 20.43 -24.07
C ASP A 266 5.28 19.26 -24.79
#